data_4284d3d73fcfcb7041029c1cd9264182
#
_entry.id   4284d3d73fcfcb7041029c1cd9264182
#
_cell.length_a   1.000
_cell.length_b   1.000
_cell.length_c   1.000
_cell.angle_alpha   90.00
_cell.angle_beta   90.00
_cell.angle_gamma   90.00
#
_symmetry.space_group_name_H-M   'P 1'
#
loop_
_entity.id
_entity.type
_entity.pdbx_description
1 polymer ?
#
loop_
_entity_poly.entity_id
_entity_poly.type
_entity_poly.pdbx_seq_one_letter_code
_entity_poly.pdbx_strand_id
1 'polypeptide(L)'
;MRDRLVAAVLSGEKTSTASLLIQYTEEELPRVGERGAVVDSAGVVVGVAETTGVDIVALKDVSLQHALDEGEGYIDVAHWRAGHERFWHSPEVHAELGDPDFTVDDDTQVVLERFILVP
;
A
#
# COMPACT_ATOMS: atom_id res chain seq x y z
N MET A 1 9.96 -11.80 0.16
CA MET A 1 8.99 -10.74 -0.24
C MET A 1 9.35 -9.40 0.36
N ARG A 2 9.59 -9.33 1.67
CA ARG A 2 9.92 -8.05 2.32
C ARG A 2 11.16 -7.38 1.75
N ASP A 3 12.25 -8.11 1.56
CA ASP A 3 13.50 -7.55 1.05
C ASP A 3 13.36 -7.03 -0.38
N ARG A 4 12.52 -7.66 -1.19
CA ARG A 4 12.20 -7.17 -2.54
C ARG A 4 11.47 -5.83 -2.50
N LEU A 5 10.49 -5.68 -1.60
CA LEU A 5 9.77 -4.42 -1.41
C LEU A 5 10.69 -3.33 -0.87
N VAL A 6 11.54 -3.67 0.09
CA VAL A 6 12.53 -2.75 0.64
C VAL A 6 13.50 -2.27 -0.45
N ALA A 7 14.00 -3.18 -1.28
CA ALA A 7 14.88 -2.82 -2.40
C ALA A 7 14.18 -1.87 -3.37
N ALA A 8 12.90 -2.08 -3.68
CA ALA A 8 12.14 -1.20 -4.56
C ALA A 8 11.96 0.20 -3.95
N VAL A 9 11.75 0.30 -2.63
CA VAL A 9 11.69 1.58 -1.93
C VAL A 9 13.05 2.30 -2.01
N LEU A 10 14.13 1.59 -1.70
CA LEU A 10 15.48 2.17 -1.68
C LEU A 10 15.95 2.63 -3.06
N SER A 11 15.54 1.93 -4.13
CA SER A 11 15.89 2.31 -5.52
C SER A 11 15.04 3.45 -6.07
N GLY A 12 13.93 3.79 -5.39
CA GLY A 12 12.98 4.78 -5.88
C GLY A 12 11.94 4.24 -6.87
N GLU A 13 11.93 2.94 -7.14
CA GLU A 13 10.93 2.32 -8.00
C GLU A 13 9.56 2.27 -7.33
N LYS A 14 9.52 2.07 -6.01
CA LYS A 14 8.29 2.07 -5.24
C LYS A 14 8.16 3.38 -4.46
N THR A 15 7.17 4.19 -4.85
CA THR A 15 6.90 5.50 -4.26
C THR A 15 5.45 5.64 -3.78
N SER A 16 4.67 4.56 -3.86
CA SER A 16 3.29 4.56 -3.38
C SER A 16 2.88 3.19 -2.86
N THR A 17 1.82 3.18 -2.07
CA THR A 17 1.22 1.96 -1.55
C THR A 17 -0.28 2.16 -1.37
N ALA A 18 -1.02 1.07 -1.24
CA ALA A 18 -2.46 1.09 -1.06
C ALA A 18 -2.86 0.19 0.10
N SER A 19 -3.88 0.64 0.82
CA SER A 19 -4.49 -0.12 1.91
C SER A 19 -5.99 0.10 1.89
N LEU A 20 -6.74 -0.73 2.62
CA LEU A 20 -8.18 -0.57 2.76
C LEU A 20 -8.47 0.46 3.85
N LEU A 21 -9.43 1.37 3.59
CA LEU A 21 -9.83 2.35 4.61
C LEU A 21 -10.31 1.66 5.89
N ILE A 22 -11.01 0.55 5.78
CA ILE A 22 -11.53 -0.20 6.93
C ILE A 22 -10.40 -0.70 7.86
N GLN A 23 -9.17 -0.82 7.39
CA GLN A 23 -8.03 -1.22 8.23
C GLN A 23 -7.63 -0.16 9.25
N TYR A 24 -8.13 1.06 9.11
CA TYR A 24 -7.79 2.20 9.97
C TYR A 24 -8.88 2.49 11.02
N THR A 25 -9.68 1.51 11.43
CA THR A 25 -10.73 1.73 12.42
C THR A 25 -10.20 2.11 13.81
N GLU A 26 -9.02 1.61 14.18
CA GLU A 26 -8.36 1.88 15.46
C GLU A 26 -7.04 2.64 15.31
N GLU A 27 -6.51 2.70 14.11
CA GLU A 27 -5.26 3.38 13.80
C GLU A 27 -5.55 4.70 13.08
N GLU A 28 -4.69 5.69 13.26
CA GLU A 28 -4.78 6.93 12.51
C GLU A 28 -4.33 6.71 11.06
N LEU A 29 -4.98 7.43 10.14
CA LEU A 29 -4.54 7.48 8.75
C LEU A 29 -3.13 8.09 8.65
N PRO A 30 -2.32 7.66 7.65
CA PRO A 30 -1.04 8.31 7.41
C PRO A 30 -1.25 9.80 7.10
N ARG A 31 -0.28 10.63 7.48
CA ARG A 31 -0.33 12.08 7.28
C ARG A 31 0.87 12.55 6.48
N VAL A 32 0.65 13.55 5.65
CA VAL A 32 1.73 14.23 4.92
C VAL A 32 2.76 14.77 5.93
N GLY A 33 4.04 14.49 5.67
CA GLY A 33 5.15 14.88 6.53
C GLY A 33 5.53 13.83 7.58
N GLU A 34 4.71 12.80 7.77
CA GLU A 34 5.00 11.72 8.70
C GLU A 34 6.16 10.86 8.18
N ARG A 35 7.08 10.50 9.06
CA ARG A 35 8.25 9.69 8.73
C ARG A 35 8.17 8.33 9.40
N GLY A 36 8.60 7.30 8.68
CA GLY A 36 8.66 5.95 9.18
C GLY A 36 9.95 5.25 8.76
N ALA A 37 10.41 4.33 9.60
CA ALA A 37 11.60 3.53 9.30
C ALA A 37 11.31 2.49 8.23
N VAL A 38 12.22 2.35 7.26
CA VAL A 38 12.22 1.25 6.31
C VAL A 38 13.08 0.15 6.91
N VAL A 39 12.47 -1.01 7.18
CA VAL A 39 13.10 -2.10 7.92
C VAL A 39 13.16 -3.34 7.05
N ASP A 40 14.32 -3.96 6.93
CA ASP A 40 14.49 -5.21 6.17
C ASP A 40 13.98 -6.44 6.94
N SER A 41 14.11 -7.62 6.33
CA SER A 41 13.66 -8.87 6.95
C SER A 41 14.46 -9.28 8.17
N ALA A 42 15.67 -8.72 8.35
CA ALA A 42 16.50 -8.95 9.53
C ALA A 42 16.21 -7.97 10.67
N GLY A 43 15.25 -7.05 10.49
CA GLY A 43 14.91 -6.05 11.49
C GLY A 43 15.83 -4.83 11.50
N VAL A 44 16.67 -4.67 10.49
CA VAL A 44 17.62 -3.56 10.40
C VAL A 44 16.96 -2.38 9.71
N VAL A 45 17.07 -1.18 10.29
CA VAL A 45 16.62 0.06 9.65
C VAL A 45 17.60 0.41 8.54
N VAL A 46 17.11 0.41 7.30
CA VAL A 46 17.92 0.68 6.09
C VAL A 46 17.59 2.01 5.43
N GLY A 47 16.59 2.72 5.94
CA GLY A 47 16.22 4.03 5.42
C GLY A 47 15.05 4.61 6.19
N VAL A 48 14.65 5.83 5.81
CA VAL A 48 13.49 6.53 6.34
C VAL A 48 12.67 7.03 5.17
N ALA A 49 11.37 6.77 5.18
CA ALA A 49 10.43 7.28 4.19
C ALA A 49 9.57 8.36 4.80
N GLU A 50 9.24 9.38 4.00
CA GLU A 50 8.35 10.46 4.40
C GLU A 50 7.10 10.45 3.52
N THR A 51 5.92 10.49 4.12
CA THR A 51 4.65 10.57 3.40
C THR A 51 4.50 11.94 2.75
N THR A 52 4.27 11.94 1.44
CA THR A 52 4.11 13.17 0.64
C THR A 52 2.68 13.39 0.15
N GLY A 53 1.85 12.37 0.19
CA GLY A 53 0.45 12.49 -0.23
C GLY A 53 -0.38 11.33 0.29
N VAL A 54 -1.65 11.63 0.60
CA VAL A 54 -2.64 10.64 1.04
C VAL A 54 -3.96 10.97 0.37
N ASP A 55 -4.52 10.00 -0.36
CA ASP A 55 -5.83 10.14 -1.00
C ASP A 55 -6.71 8.97 -0.59
N ILE A 56 -8.00 9.22 -0.40
CA ILE A 56 -9.00 8.19 -0.16
C ILE A 56 -9.92 8.19 -1.38
N VAL A 57 -9.94 7.07 -2.10
CA VAL A 57 -10.71 6.93 -3.34
C VAL A 57 -11.44 5.59 -3.36
N ALA A 58 -12.46 5.50 -4.23
CA ALA A 58 -13.07 4.20 -4.50
C ALA A 58 -12.10 3.34 -5.32
N LEU A 59 -12.15 2.03 -5.12
CA LEU A 59 -11.25 1.09 -5.79
C LEU A 59 -11.27 1.28 -7.32
N LYS A 60 -12.44 1.55 -7.90
CA LYS A 60 -12.59 1.80 -9.34
C LYS A 60 -11.85 3.05 -9.83
N ASP A 61 -11.52 3.98 -8.94
CA ASP A 61 -10.92 5.27 -9.29
C ASP A 61 -9.40 5.31 -9.14
N VAL A 62 -8.77 4.18 -8.82
CA VAL A 62 -7.30 4.09 -8.74
C VAL A 62 -6.70 4.28 -10.14
N SER A 63 -5.73 5.21 -10.25
CA SER A 63 -5.13 5.57 -11.53
C SER A 63 -4.03 4.62 -11.96
N LEU A 64 -3.75 4.61 -13.27
CA LEU A 64 -2.60 3.89 -13.81
C LEU A 64 -1.29 4.39 -13.19
N GLN A 65 -1.16 5.70 -13.01
CA GLN A 65 0.06 6.26 -12.42
C GLN A 65 0.31 5.70 -11.02
N HIS A 66 -0.74 5.60 -10.19
CA HIS A 66 -0.60 4.99 -8.86
C HIS A 66 -0.13 3.53 -8.97
N ALA A 67 -0.75 2.75 -9.86
CA ALA A 67 -0.39 1.34 -10.04
C ALA A 67 1.09 1.18 -10.44
N LEU A 68 1.59 2.04 -11.32
CA LEU A 68 3.00 2.05 -11.73
C LEU A 68 3.91 2.48 -10.59
N ASP A 69 3.50 3.48 -9.82
CA ASP A 69 4.30 4.04 -8.71
C ASP A 69 4.44 3.08 -7.53
N GLU A 70 3.61 2.03 -7.45
CA GLU A 70 3.82 0.99 -6.45
C GLU A 70 5.09 0.17 -6.70
N GLY A 71 5.63 0.21 -7.93
CA GLY A 71 6.94 -0.38 -8.25
C GLY A 71 7.01 -1.89 -8.11
N GLU A 72 5.88 -2.59 -8.21
CA GLU A 72 5.78 -4.03 -8.01
C GLU A 72 5.56 -4.80 -9.31
N GLY A 73 5.77 -4.15 -10.46
CA GLY A 73 5.70 -4.79 -11.77
C GLY A 73 4.31 -4.82 -12.39
N TYR A 74 3.36 -4.07 -11.86
CA TYR A 74 2.04 -3.96 -12.48
C TYR A 74 2.12 -3.20 -13.80
N ILE A 75 1.46 -3.73 -14.84
CA ILE A 75 1.50 -3.15 -16.19
C ILE A 75 0.28 -2.29 -16.50
N ASP A 76 -0.82 -2.50 -15.77
CA ASP A 76 -2.04 -1.71 -15.92
C ASP A 76 -2.88 -1.79 -14.64
N VAL A 77 -3.98 -1.04 -14.60
CA VAL A 77 -4.87 -0.98 -13.42
C VAL A 77 -5.54 -2.32 -13.16
N ALA A 78 -5.92 -3.05 -14.21
CA ALA A 78 -6.56 -4.36 -14.04
C ALA A 78 -5.62 -5.37 -13.41
N HIS A 79 -4.36 -5.36 -13.80
CA HIS A 79 -3.32 -6.21 -13.21
C HIS A 79 -3.09 -5.85 -11.75
N TRP A 80 -2.96 -4.54 -11.45
CA TRP A 80 -2.85 -4.03 -10.09
C TRP A 80 -4.02 -4.46 -9.23
N ARG A 81 -5.25 -4.28 -9.73
CA ARG A 81 -6.47 -4.62 -9.01
C ARG A 81 -6.56 -6.11 -8.71
N ALA A 82 -6.26 -6.96 -9.69
CA ALA A 82 -6.30 -8.40 -9.50
C ALA A 82 -5.35 -8.86 -8.39
N GLY A 83 -4.14 -8.30 -8.34
CA GLY A 83 -3.17 -8.61 -7.30
C GLY A 83 -3.61 -8.17 -5.91
N HIS A 84 -4.16 -6.96 -5.82
CA HIS A 84 -4.65 -6.42 -4.55
C HIS A 84 -5.91 -7.12 -4.06
N GLU A 85 -6.86 -7.43 -4.94
CA GLU A 85 -8.06 -8.20 -4.57
C GLU A 85 -7.68 -9.56 -4.01
N ARG A 86 -6.72 -10.23 -4.62
CA ARG A 86 -6.23 -11.53 -4.16
C ARG A 86 -5.65 -11.42 -2.74
N PHE A 87 -4.86 -10.38 -2.47
CA PHE A 87 -4.30 -10.13 -1.15
C PHE A 87 -5.40 -9.77 -0.13
N TRP A 88 -6.31 -8.87 -0.50
CA TRP A 88 -7.37 -8.42 0.41
C TRP A 88 -8.41 -9.50 0.71
N HIS A 89 -8.52 -10.52 -0.13
CA HIS A 89 -9.36 -11.70 0.11
C HIS A 89 -8.59 -12.85 0.79
N SER A 90 -7.34 -12.61 1.19
CA SER A 90 -6.52 -13.65 1.84
C SER A 90 -7.02 -13.96 3.26
N PRO A 91 -6.72 -15.17 3.79
CA PRO A 91 -7.05 -15.51 5.17
C PRO A 91 -6.45 -14.54 6.18
N GLU A 92 -5.25 -14.01 5.93
CA GLU A 92 -4.58 -13.06 6.81
C GLU A 92 -5.37 -11.77 6.95
N VAL A 93 -5.87 -11.21 5.86
CA VAL A 93 -6.66 -9.97 5.89
C VAL A 93 -8.04 -10.23 6.50
N HIS A 94 -8.67 -11.36 6.17
CA HIS A 94 -9.94 -11.74 6.78
C HIS A 94 -9.80 -11.86 8.31
N ALA A 95 -8.71 -12.43 8.79
CA ALA A 95 -8.44 -12.55 10.23
C ALA A 95 -8.20 -11.18 10.87
N GLU A 96 -7.43 -10.32 10.21
CA GLU A 96 -7.17 -8.95 10.68
C GLU A 96 -8.47 -8.15 10.84
N LEU A 97 -9.38 -8.26 9.87
CA LEU A 97 -10.66 -7.54 9.89
C LEU A 97 -11.70 -8.21 10.79
N GLY A 98 -11.48 -9.45 11.20
CA GLY A 98 -12.47 -10.21 11.95
C GLY A 98 -13.72 -10.55 11.15
N ASP A 99 -13.61 -10.62 9.82
CA ASP A 99 -14.71 -10.84 8.89
C ASP A 99 -14.29 -11.83 7.80
N PRO A 100 -14.66 -13.13 7.93
CA PRO A 100 -14.30 -14.13 6.93
C PRO A 100 -15.05 -13.98 5.60
N ASP A 101 -16.11 -13.18 5.57
CA ASP A 101 -16.92 -12.93 4.38
C ASP A 101 -16.58 -11.61 3.70
N PHE A 102 -15.57 -10.91 4.18
CA PHE A 102 -15.16 -9.63 3.60
C PHE A 102 -14.79 -9.77 2.13
N THR A 103 -15.38 -8.92 1.29
CA THR A 103 -15.04 -8.81 -0.13
C THR A 103 -14.91 -7.35 -0.51
N VAL A 104 -14.14 -7.08 -1.56
CA VAL A 104 -14.04 -5.73 -2.14
C VAL A 104 -14.89 -5.64 -3.41
N ASP A 105 -15.34 -4.44 -3.72
CA ASP A 105 -16.06 -4.11 -4.96
C ASP A 105 -15.58 -2.76 -5.50
N ASP A 106 -16.21 -2.28 -6.56
CA ASP A 106 -15.83 -1.01 -7.20
C ASP A 106 -15.88 0.18 -6.24
N ASP A 107 -16.77 0.16 -5.27
CA ASP A 107 -17.01 1.28 -4.35
C ASP A 107 -16.22 1.16 -3.04
N THR A 108 -15.49 0.07 -2.85
CA THR A 108 -14.65 -0.12 -1.67
C THR A 108 -13.64 1.02 -1.56
N GLN A 109 -13.59 1.68 -0.40
CA GLN A 109 -12.67 2.80 -0.20
C GLN A 109 -11.27 2.31 0.12
N VAL A 110 -10.30 2.83 -0.59
CA VAL A 110 -8.88 2.53 -0.40
C VAL A 110 -8.11 3.80 -0.07
N VAL A 111 -7.04 3.63 0.69
CA VAL A 111 -6.12 4.71 1.07
C VAL A 111 -4.89 4.57 0.20
N LEU A 112 -4.61 5.60 -0.60
CA LEU A 112 -3.44 5.66 -1.47
C LEU A 112 -2.44 6.61 -0.83
N GLU A 113 -1.29 6.07 -0.46
CA GLU A 113 -0.22 6.83 0.17
C GLU A 113 0.96 6.96 -0.79
N ARG A 114 1.48 8.19 -0.93
CA ARG A 114 2.74 8.44 -1.65
C ARG A 114 3.81 8.82 -0.65
N PHE A 115 5.03 8.41 -0.92
CA PHE A 115 6.16 8.68 -0.05
C PHE A 115 7.45 8.84 -0.85
N ILE A 116 8.46 9.44 -0.19
CA ILE A 116 9.82 9.54 -0.71
C ILE A 116 10.80 9.00 0.33
N LEU A 117 11.94 8.53 -0.15
CA LEU A 117 13.04 8.16 0.73
C LEU A 117 13.73 9.46 1.19
N VAL A 118 13.91 9.61 2.49
CA VAL A 118 14.59 10.77 3.05
C VAL A 118 16.10 10.59 2.89
N PRO A 119 16.83 11.61 2.36
CA PRO A 119 18.28 11.54 2.20
C PRO A 119 19.02 11.42 3.52
#